data_7b25de06f34f2a23d2f8f65f2146caaa
#
_entry.id   7b25de06f34f2a23d2f8f65f2146caaa
#
_cell.length_a   1.000
_cell.length_b   1.000
_cell.length_c   1.000
_cell.angle_alpha   90.00
_cell.angle_beta   90.00
_cell.angle_gamma   90.00
#
_symmetry.space_group_name_H-M   'P 1'
#
loop_
_entity.id
_entity.type
_entity.pdbx_description
1 polymer ?
#
loop_
_entity_poly.entity_id
_entity_poly.type
_entity_poly.pdbx_seq_one_letter_code
_entity_poly.pdbx_strand_id
1 'polypeptide(L)'
;GFRANVGIILSNDDGELLLAGRIGSKGWQFPQGGMLTDESPEEAMYRELYEEVGLTTADVDILGETNDWLRYRLPKRFVRRDQVPLCVGQKQRWFLLRLKCADGKVNLEQSDTPEFNRWRWVEFWRPVKEVIYFKRRVYAQALHELGPHIYPDGLPPQPHWWPKSWRGVFKKDQRQAEKLRSER
;
A
#
# COMPACT_ATOMS: atom_id res chain seq x y z
N GLY A 1 -11.63 16.77 -7.33
CA GLY A 1 -11.79 15.33 -7.61
C GLY A 1 -10.77 14.46 -6.85
N PHE A 2 -10.76 13.17 -7.16
CA PHE A 2 -9.76 12.24 -6.64
C PHE A 2 -8.58 12.15 -7.61
N ARG A 3 -7.36 12.26 -7.07
CA ARG A 3 -6.14 12.09 -7.87
C ARG A 3 -5.80 10.60 -7.98
N ALA A 4 -5.48 10.13 -9.18
CA ALA A 4 -5.04 8.76 -9.41
C ALA A 4 -3.63 8.53 -8.83
N ASN A 5 -3.46 7.43 -8.12
CA ASN A 5 -2.25 7.10 -7.39
C ASN A 5 -2.05 5.57 -7.35
N VAL A 6 -0.84 5.12 -7.13
CA VAL A 6 -0.50 3.73 -6.89
C VAL A 6 0.12 3.57 -5.52
N GLY A 7 -0.20 2.48 -4.84
CA GLY A 7 0.41 2.10 -3.58
C GLY A 7 1.17 0.78 -3.72
N ILE A 8 2.28 0.66 -3.00
CA ILE A 8 3.19 -0.47 -3.09
C ILE A 8 3.31 -1.16 -1.74
N ILE A 9 2.91 -2.42 -1.69
CA ILE A 9 3.09 -3.30 -0.55
C ILE A 9 4.18 -4.29 -0.90
N LEU A 10 5.39 -4.07 -0.37
CA LEU A 10 6.53 -4.95 -0.58
C LEU A 10 6.63 -5.95 0.57
N SER A 11 6.68 -7.24 0.25
CA SER A 11 6.76 -8.32 1.23
C SER A 11 8.08 -9.08 1.12
N ASN A 12 8.49 -9.70 2.22
CA ASN A 12 9.60 -10.65 2.28
C ASN A 12 9.08 -12.09 2.44
N ASP A 13 10.02 -13.06 2.51
CA ASP A 13 9.67 -14.48 2.64
C ASP A 13 9.04 -14.85 4.00
N ASP A 14 9.18 -14.01 5.02
CA ASP A 14 8.57 -14.19 6.34
C ASP A 14 7.15 -13.60 6.43
N GLY A 15 6.63 -13.06 5.34
CA GLY A 15 5.32 -12.42 5.30
C GLY A 15 5.27 -11.05 5.96
N GLU A 16 6.43 -10.47 6.24
CA GLU A 16 6.54 -9.10 6.73
C GLU A 16 6.43 -8.09 5.59
N LEU A 17 6.04 -6.87 5.91
CA LEU A 17 5.81 -5.79 4.96
C LEU A 17 6.77 -4.63 5.20
N LEU A 18 7.22 -4.00 4.12
CA LEU A 18 8.10 -2.83 4.20
C LEU A 18 7.29 -1.57 4.53
N LEU A 19 7.65 -0.91 5.62
CA LEU A 19 7.24 0.46 5.90
C LEU A 19 8.42 1.41 5.77
N ALA A 20 8.17 2.56 5.15
CA ALA A 20 9.15 3.63 4.99
C ALA A 20 8.78 4.83 5.85
N GLY A 21 9.80 5.44 6.45
CA GLY A 21 9.66 6.60 7.31
C GLY A 21 9.90 7.90 6.54
N ARG A 22 8.95 8.81 6.62
CA ARG A 22 8.98 10.10 5.92
C ARG A 22 10.04 11.02 6.48
N ILE A 23 10.76 11.70 5.58
CA ILE A 23 11.69 12.77 5.95
C ILE A 23 10.91 13.93 6.60
N GLY A 24 11.45 14.46 7.69
CA GLY A 24 10.86 15.61 8.39
C GLY A 24 9.60 15.30 9.19
N SER A 25 9.25 14.03 9.36
CA SER A 25 8.12 13.61 10.18
C SER A 25 8.41 12.29 10.89
N LYS A 26 7.57 11.95 11.88
CA LYS A 26 7.61 10.64 12.54
C LYS A 26 6.71 9.61 11.84
N GLY A 27 6.11 9.98 10.72
CA GLY A 27 5.15 9.15 10.00
C GLY A 27 5.79 7.98 9.28
N TRP A 28 5.08 6.85 9.28
CA TRP A 28 5.39 5.63 8.55
C TRP A 28 4.31 5.35 7.52
N GLN A 29 4.70 4.93 6.34
CA GLN A 29 3.74 4.60 5.29
C GLN A 29 4.31 3.59 4.29
N PHE A 30 3.42 3.00 3.50
CA PHE A 30 3.83 2.31 2.28
C PHE A 30 4.31 3.31 1.22
N PRO A 31 5.29 2.94 0.39
CA PRO A 31 5.62 3.72 -0.80
C PRO A 31 4.37 3.91 -1.67
N GLN A 32 4.19 5.10 -2.18
CA GLN A 32 3.07 5.47 -3.05
C GLN A 32 3.43 6.67 -3.91
N GLY A 33 2.74 6.82 -5.03
CA GLY A 33 2.93 7.99 -5.87
C GLY A 33 1.83 8.22 -6.88
N GLY A 34 1.77 9.44 -7.41
CA GLY A 34 0.79 9.84 -8.40
C GLY A 34 1.07 9.23 -9.77
N MET A 35 0.01 8.90 -10.50
CA MET A 35 0.13 8.49 -11.89
C MET A 35 0.35 9.69 -12.81
N LEU A 36 1.20 9.52 -13.80
CA LEU A 36 1.38 10.46 -14.89
C LEU A 36 0.29 10.26 -15.95
N THR A 37 0.14 11.26 -16.83
CA THR A 37 -0.76 11.15 -18.01
C THR A 37 -0.28 10.02 -18.91
N ASP A 38 -1.21 9.21 -19.40
CA ASP A 38 -0.96 8.06 -20.28
C ASP A 38 -0.16 6.89 -19.66
N GLU A 39 0.07 6.94 -18.36
CA GLU A 39 0.74 5.88 -17.61
C GLU A 39 -0.28 4.86 -17.10
N SER A 40 -0.02 3.56 -17.30
CA SER A 40 -0.81 2.51 -16.66
C SER A 40 -0.50 2.43 -15.16
N PRO A 41 -1.40 1.85 -14.32
CA PRO A 41 -1.10 1.63 -12.92
C PRO A 41 0.18 0.81 -12.69
N GLU A 42 0.45 -0.22 -13.48
CA GLU A 42 1.66 -1.03 -13.38
C GLU A 42 2.93 -0.25 -13.73
N GLU A 43 2.88 0.54 -14.79
CA GLU A 43 4.00 1.44 -15.17
C GLU A 43 4.28 2.45 -14.06
N ALA A 44 3.24 3.05 -13.49
CA ALA A 44 3.36 3.97 -12.36
C ALA A 44 3.97 3.29 -11.13
N MET A 45 3.54 2.07 -10.85
CA MET A 45 4.07 1.27 -9.73
C MET A 45 5.56 1.02 -9.88
N TYR A 46 6.04 0.59 -11.04
CA TYR A 46 7.46 0.35 -11.26
C TYR A 46 8.29 1.62 -11.24
N ARG A 47 7.77 2.73 -11.77
CA ARG A 47 8.45 4.02 -11.71
C ARG A 47 8.59 4.50 -10.26
N GLU A 48 7.53 4.46 -9.47
CA GLU A 48 7.56 4.84 -8.05
C GLU A 48 8.43 3.89 -7.21
N LEU A 49 8.40 2.59 -7.50
CA LEU A 49 9.27 1.61 -6.85
C LEU A 49 10.74 1.97 -7.03
N TYR A 50 11.14 2.36 -8.24
CA TYR A 50 12.49 2.78 -8.52
C TYR A 50 12.84 4.12 -7.84
N GLU A 51 11.98 5.13 -8.00
CA GLU A 51 12.23 6.47 -7.46
C GLU A 51 12.31 6.48 -5.94
N GLU A 52 11.44 5.74 -5.26
CA GLU A 52 11.32 5.80 -3.81
C GLU A 52 12.11 4.73 -3.05
N VAL A 53 12.29 3.56 -3.64
CA VAL A 53 12.94 2.41 -2.97
C VAL A 53 14.16 1.87 -3.74
N GLY A 54 14.43 2.37 -4.93
CA GLY A 54 15.60 2.01 -5.71
C GLY A 54 15.59 0.60 -6.31
N LEU A 55 14.42 -0.04 -6.37
CA LEU A 55 14.23 -1.38 -6.90
C LEU A 55 13.71 -1.36 -8.33
N THR A 56 14.10 -2.36 -9.11
CA THR A 56 13.70 -2.55 -10.50
C THR A 56 12.76 -3.75 -10.66
N THR A 57 12.26 -3.95 -11.87
CA THR A 57 11.42 -5.11 -12.24
C THR A 57 12.12 -6.45 -11.95
N ALA A 58 13.44 -6.51 -12.04
CA ALA A 58 14.23 -7.71 -11.74
C ALA A 58 14.28 -8.07 -10.26
N ASP A 59 14.02 -7.10 -9.38
CA ASP A 59 14.13 -7.24 -7.93
C ASP A 59 12.88 -7.73 -7.25
N VAL A 60 11.76 -7.78 -7.96
CA VAL A 60 10.45 -8.09 -7.39
C VAL A 60 9.62 -9.01 -8.29
N ASP A 61 8.70 -9.75 -7.67
CA ASP A 61 7.57 -10.39 -8.35
C ASP A 61 6.26 -9.70 -7.96
N ILE A 62 5.36 -9.45 -8.91
CA ILE A 62 4.01 -9.02 -8.60
C ILE A 62 3.20 -10.23 -8.14
N LEU A 63 2.74 -10.23 -6.89
CA LEU A 63 1.86 -11.26 -6.34
C LEU A 63 0.39 -10.99 -6.62
N GLY A 64 0.00 -9.73 -6.69
CA GLY A 64 -1.35 -9.32 -6.99
C GLY A 64 -1.52 -7.80 -7.04
N GLU A 65 -2.66 -7.39 -7.56
CA GLU A 65 -3.11 -6.00 -7.58
C GLU A 65 -4.59 -5.92 -7.22
N THR A 66 -5.02 -4.79 -6.67
CA THR A 66 -6.44 -4.59 -6.36
C THR A 66 -7.27 -4.50 -7.64
N ASN A 67 -8.46 -5.12 -7.62
CA ASN A 67 -9.36 -5.13 -8.79
C ASN A 67 -9.90 -3.74 -9.11
N ASP A 68 -10.17 -2.96 -8.06
CA ASP A 68 -10.77 -1.64 -8.15
C ASP A 68 -9.89 -0.55 -7.56
N TRP A 69 -10.28 0.69 -7.84
CA TRP A 69 -9.73 1.86 -7.19
C TRP A 69 -10.22 1.95 -5.74
N LEU A 70 -9.27 1.94 -4.80
CA LEU A 70 -9.56 2.21 -3.39
C LEU A 70 -9.39 3.70 -3.11
N ARG A 71 -10.31 4.31 -2.38
CA ARG A 71 -10.35 5.76 -2.18
C ARG A 71 -10.23 6.14 -0.72
N TYR A 72 -9.54 7.25 -0.50
CA TYR A 72 -9.63 7.96 0.77
C TYR A 72 -9.79 9.46 0.51
N ARG A 73 -10.45 10.14 1.45
CA ARG A 73 -10.61 11.59 1.41
C ARG A 73 -9.59 12.27 2.31
N LEU A 74 -9.09 13.40 1.84
CA LEU A 74 -8.28 14.28 2.67
C LEU A 74 -9.18 15.02 3.67
N PRO A 75 -8.80 15.08 4.96
CA PRO A 75 -9.43 16.01 5.88
C PRO A 75 -9.32 17.45 5.36
N LYS A 76 -10.30 18.28 5.64
CA LYS A 76 -10.39 19.66 5.11
C LYS A 76 -9.09 20.47 5.28
N ARG A 77 -8.37 20.27 6.38
CA ARG A 77 -7.10 20.96 6.67
C ARG A 77 -5.94 20.55 5.75
N PHE A 78 -6.03 19.39 5.09
CA PHE A 78 -5.01 18.91 4.15
C PHE A 78 -5.37 19.16 2.69
N VAL A 79 -6.56 19.69 2.41
CA VAL A 79 -6.97 20.06 1.05
C VAL A 79 -6.32 21.39 0.70
N ARG A 80 -5.46 21.37 -0.32
CA ARG A 80 -4.82 22.57 -0.86
C ARG A 80 -5.80 23.28 -1.79
N ARG A 81 -6.39 24.38 -1.29
CA ARG A 81 -7.45 25.11 -1.99
C ARG A 81 -6.95 25.99 -3.15
N ASP A 82 -5.65 26.21 -3.21
CA ASP A 82 -4.94 26.96 -4.26
C ASP A 82 -4.63 26.12 -5.52
N GLN A 83 -4.87 24.80 -5.46
CA GLN A 83 -4.63 23.90 -6.59
C GLN A 83 -5.86 23.77 -7.49
N VAL A 84 -5.62 23.80 -8.80
CA VAL A 84 -6.64 23.56 -9.83
C VAL A 84 -6.18 22.40 -10.72
N PRO A 85 -6.98 21.33 -10.86
CA PRO A 85 -8.26 21.07 -10.20
C PRO A 85 -8.11 20.75 -8.71
N LEU A 86 -9.13 21.08 -7.92
CA LEU A 86 -9.14 20.80 -6.47
C LEU A 86 -9.07 19.29 -6.20
N CYS A 87 -8.02 18.87 -5.46
CA CYS A 87 -7.86 17.49 -5.02
C CYS A 87 -8.49 17.28 -3.65
N VAL A 88 -9.55 16.49 -3.57
CA VAL A 88 -10.27 16.17 -2.32
C VAL A 88 -9.87 14.85 -1.69
N GLY A 89 -9.05 14.07 -2.40
CA GLY A 89 -8.59 12.77 -1.96
C GLY A 89 -7.83 12.05 -3.07
N GLN A 90 -7.52 10.79 -2.82
CA GLN A 90 -6.86 9.95 -3.80
C GLN A 90 -7.68 8.70 -4.09
N LYS A 91 -7.62 8.22 -5.31
CA LYS A 91 -8.04 6.89 -5.73
C LYS A 91 -6.80 6.08 -6.07
N GLN A 92 -6.65 4.91 -5.48
CA GLN A 92 -5.42 4.14 -5.53
C GLN A 92 -5.63 2.74 -6.09
N ARG A 93 -4.72 2.31 -6.96
CA ARG A 93 -4.50 0.90 -7.27
C ARG A 93 -3.34 0.42 -6.40
N TRP A 94 -3.52 -0.68 -5.70
CA TRP A 94 -2.52 -1.25 -4.82
C TRP A 94 -1.90 -2.50 -5.43
N PHE A 95 -0.59 -2.62 -5.29
CA PHE A 95 0.20 -3.77 -5.75
C PHE A 95 0.87 -4.43 -4.56
N LEU A 96 0.77 -5.75 -4.50
CA LEU A 96 1.53 -6.57 -3.57
C LEU A 96 2.70 -7.20 -4.32
N LEU A 97 3.91 -6.91 -3.86
CA LEU A 97 5.15 -7.38 -4.45
C LEU A 97 5.91 -8.26 -3.46
N ARG A 98 6.64 -9.23 -3.99
CA ARG A 98 7.61 -10.00 -3.23
C ARG A 98 9.02 -9.58 -3.61
N LEU A 99 9.86 -9.26 -2.62
CA LEU A 99 11.26 -8.95 -2.80
C LEU A 99 12.05 -10.22 -3.14
N LYS A 100 12.81 -10.19 -4.24
CA LYS A 100 13.66 -11.30 -4.70
C LYS A 100 15.15 -11.07 -4.44
N CYS A 101 15.55 -9.85 -4.11
CA CYS A 101 16.93 -9.49 -3.88
C CYS A 101 17.23 -9.34 -2.38
N ALA A 102 18.49 -9.12 -2.04
CA ALA A 102 18.89 -8.81 -0.66
C ALA A 102 18.37 -7.46 -0.22
N ASP A 103 18.05 -7.32 1.07
CA ASP A 103 17.56 -6.09 1.70
C ASP A 103 18.45 -4.88 1.44
N GLY A 104 19.75 -5.08 1.37
CA GLY A 104 20.73 -4.02 1.10
C GLY A 104 20.58 -3.35 -0.26
N LYS A 105 19.80 -3.90 -1.17
CA LYS A 105 19.50 -3.29 -2.47
C LYS A 105 18.48 -2.15 -2.38
N VAL A 106 17.71 -2.09 -1.31
CA VAL A 106 16.78 -0.98 -1.05
C VAL A 106 17.58 0.31 -0.90
N ASN A 107 17.26 1.29 -1.74
CA ASN A 107 17.93 2.59 -1.78
C ASN A 107 16.88 3.71 -1.80
N LEU A 108 16.78 4.43 -0.70
CA LEU A 108 15.82 5.53 -0.52
C LEU A 108 16.29 6.86 -1.12
N GLU A 109 17.53 6.92 -1.58
CA GLU A 109 18.17 8.15 -2.11
C GLU A 109 18.25 8.16 -3.64
N GLN A 110 17.46 7.32 -4.32
CA GLN A 110 17.51 7.19 -5.79
C GLN A 110 16.96 8.42 -6.51
N SER A 111 15.99 9.10 -5.93
CA SER A 111 15.40 10.34 -6.46
C SER A 111 16.20 11.58 -6.02
N ASP A 112 16.15 12.64 -6.80
CA ASP A 112 16.69 13.96 -6.43
C ASP A 112 15.91 14.61 -5.27
N THR A 113 14.68 14.16 -5.06
CA THR A 113 13.80 14.61 -3.97
C THR A 113 13.30 13.42 -3.13
N PRO A 114 14.18 12.81 -2.30
CA PRO A 114 13.78 11.65 -1.50
C PRO A 114 12.62 11.96 -0.56
N GLU A 115 11.65 11.06 -0.49
CA GLU A 115 10.53 11.16 0.46
C GLU A 115 10.81 10.45 1.79
N PHE A 116 11.66 9.43 1.76
CA PHE A 116 11.97 8.57 2.90
C PHE A 116 13.46 8.60 3.23
N ASN A 117 13.79 8.45 4.51
CA ASN A 117 15.18 8.32 4.99
C ASN A 117 15.43 7.10 5.84
N ARG A 118 14.42 6.28 6.07
CA ARG A 118 14.50 5.03 6.84
C ARG A 118 13.41 4.07 6.40
N TRP A 119 13.64 2.78 6.63
CA TRP A 119 12.64 1.74 6.37
C TRP A 119 12.84 0.56 7.32
N ARG A 120 11.79 -0.28 7.46
CA ARG A 120 11.86 -1.51 8.25
C ARG A 120 10.83 -2.53 7.77
N TRP A 121 11.09 -3.79 8.08
CA TRP A 121 10.10 -4.84 7.99
C TRP A 121 9.20 -4.80 9.23
N VAL A 122 7.89 -4.97 9.01
CA VAL A 122 6.89 -5.01 10.08
C VAL A 122 5.93 -6.17 9.88
N GLU A 123 5.25 -6.57 10.94
CA GLU A 123 4.19 -7.56 10.85
C GLU A 123 3.04 -7.06 9.96
N PHE A 124 2.25 -8.00 9.43
CA PHE A 124 1.24 -7.76 8.39
C PHE A 124 0.25 -6.63 8.68
N TRP A 125 -0.29 -6.55 9.91
CA TRP A 125 -1.28 -5.52 10.26
C TRP A 125 -0.68 -4.21 10.79
N ARG A 126 0.59 -4.20 11.12
CA ARG A 126 1.26 -3.00 11.68
C ARG A 126 1.12 -1.74 10.83
N PRO A 127 1.17 -1.79 9.49
CA PRO A 127 0.99 -0.61 8.64
C PRO A 127 -0.32 0.14 8.88
N VAL A 128 -1.40 -0.57 9.19
CA VAL A 128 -2.71 0.04 9.48
C VAL A 128 -2.66 0.90 10.74
N LYS A 129 -1.85 0.52 11.73
CA LYS A 129 -1.67 1.29 12.97
C LYS A 129 -0.75 2.49 12.79
N GLU A 130 0.34 2.31 12.04
CA GLU A 130 1.43 3.28 11.93
C GLU A 130 1.14 4.43 10.96
N VAL A 131 0.29 4.21 9.97
CA VAL A 131 -0.02 5.24 8.98
C VAL A 131 -0.91 6.34 9.57
N ILE A 132 -0.86 7.54 8.97
CA ILE A 132 -1.73 8.65 9.34
C ILE A 132 -3.22 8.21 9.31
N TYR A 133 -4.00 8.66 10.28
CA TYR A 133 -5.33 8.14 10.58
C TYR A 133 -6.30 8.05 9.39
N PHE A 134 -6.29 9.02 8.49
CA PHE A 134 -7.25 9.05 7.35
C PHE A 134 -6.90 8.06 6.23
N LYS A 135 -5.72 7.42 6.26
CA LYS A 135 -5.32 6.35 5.34
C LYS A 135 -5.53 4.94 5.92
N ARG A 136 -5.82 4.81 7.21
CA ARG A 136 -5.90 3.50 7.87
C ARG A 136 -6.88 2.55 7.22
N ARG A 137 -8.06 3.04 6.85
CA ARG A 137 -9.10 2.20 6.24
C ARG A 137 -8.69 1.67 4.86
N VAL A 138 -8.10 2.50 4.01
CA VAL A 138 -7.65 2.07 2.68
C VAL A 138 -6.50 1.07 2.78
N TYR A 139 -5.60 1.21 3.76
CA TYR A 139 -4.56 0.22 4.06
C TYR A 139 -5.18 -1.12 4.47
N ALA A 140 -6.15 -1.10 5.36
CA ALA A 140 -6.86 -2.31 5.77
C ALA A 140 -7.58 -2.99 4.59
N GLN A 141 -8.23 -2.23 3.72
CA GLN A 141 -8.89 -2.75 2.52
C GLN A 141 -7.87 -3.43 1.58
N ALA A 142 -6.76 -2.78 1.29
CA ALA A 142 -5.72 -3.32 0.42
C ALA A 142 -5.13 -4.62 0.99
N LEU A 143 -4.82 -4.66 2.29
CA LEU A 143 -4.28 -5.85 2.95
C LEU A 143 -5.28 -7.00 3.03
N HIS A 144 -6.57 -6.73 3.21
CA HIS A 144 -7.59 -7.77 3.14
C HIS A 144 -7.72 -8.38 1.75
N GLU A 145 -7.70 -7.56 0.70
CA GLU A 145 -7.82 -8.04 -0.67
C GLU A 145 -6.57 -8.81 -1.12
N LEU A 146 -5.38 -8.30 -0.83
CA LEU A 146 -4.11 -8.82 -1.34
C LEU A 146 -3.43 -9.83 -0.43
N GLY A 147 -3.72 -9.81 0.86
CA GLY A 147 -3.12 -10.69 1.86
C GLY A 147 -3.22 -12.19 1.59
N PRO A 148 -4.30 -12.70 0.98
CA PRO A 148 -4.39 -14.12 0.60
C PRO A 148 -3.30 -14.62 -0.32
N HIS A 149 -2.61 -13.75 -1.06
CA HIS A 149 -1.44 -14.12 -1.87
C HIS A 149 -0.21 -14.47 -1.02
N ILE A 150 -0.13 -13.98 0.22
CA ILE A 150 0.93 -14.30 1.19
C ILE A 150 0.46 -15.36 2.18
N TYR A 151 -0.78 -15.25 2.62
CA TYR A 151 -1.42 -16.11 3.63
C TYR A 151 -2.60 -16.87 3.04
N PRO A 152 -2.36 -17.88 2.18
CA PRO A 152 -3.43 -18.59 1.48
C PRO A 152 -4.36 -19.39 2.41
N ASP A 153 -3.87 -19.77 3.58
CA ASP A 153 -4.66 -20.54 4.57
C ASP A 153 -5.40 -19.66 5.58
N GLY A 154 -5.26 -18.35 5.46
CA GLY A 154 -5.93 -17.38 6.30
C GLY A 154 -5.01 -16.25 6.71
N LEU A 155 -5.55 -15.04 6.79
CA LEU A 155 -4.82 -13.86 7.23
C LEU A 155 -4.44 -13.97 8.71
N PRO A 156 -3.36 -13.29 9.14
CA PRO A 156 -3.06 -13.16 10.56
C PRO A 156 -4.27 -12.63 11.34
N PRO A 157 -4.44 -13.04 12.62
CA PRO A 157 -5.55 -12.56 13.44
C PRO A 157 -5.60 -11.04 13.51
N GLN A 158 -6.81 -10.48 13.47
CA GLN A 158 -7.00 -9.04 13.63
C GLN A 158 -6.50 -8.59 15.00
N PRO A 159 -5.71 -7.52 15.07
CA PRO A 159 -5.22 -7.02 16.34
C PRO A 159 -6.34 -6.51 17.26
N HIS A 160 -6.09 -6.52 18.57
CA HIS A 160 -7.05 -6.03 19.57
C HIS A 160 -7.41 -4.55 19.39
N TRP A 161 -6.51 -3.73 18.83
CA TRP A 161 -6.73 -2.30 18.54
C TRP A 161 -7.58 -2.05 17.29
N TRP A 162 -8.01 -3.10 16.56
CA TRP A 162 -8.84 -2.98 15.37
C TRP A 162 -10.16 -2.29 15.68
N PRO A 163 -10.57 -1.24 14.94
CA PRO A 163 -11.80 -0.53 15.22
C PRO A 163 -13.02 -1.44 15.17
N LYS A 164 -13.88 -1.35 16.17
CA LYS A 164 -15.11 -2.16 16.23
C LYS A 164 -16.00 -1.97 15.00
N SER A 165 -16.03 -0.74 14.47
CA SER A 165 -16.78 -0.40 13.25
C SER A 165 -16.31 -1.14 11.99
N TRP A 166 -15.08 -1.66 11.99
CA TRP A 166 -14.54 -2.40 10.86
C TRP A 166 -14.81 -3.90 10.92
N ARG A 167 -15.24 -4.44 12.05
CA ARG A 167 -15.41 -5.89 12.26
C ARG A 167 -16.35 -6.57 11.28
N GLY A 168 -17.31 -5.83 10.68
CA GLY A 168 -18.24 -6.34 9.68
C GLY A 168 -17.89 -6.00 8.23
N VAL A 169 -17.07 -4.97 8.01
CA VAL A 169 -16.80 -4.41 6.68
C VAL A 169 -16.02 -5.39 5.79
N PHE A 170 -15.09 -6.16 6.37
CA PHE A 170 -14.21 -7.09 5.64
C PHE A 170 -14.67 -8.54 5.64
N LYS A 171 -15.79 -8.89 6.33
CA LYS A 171 -16.31 -10.26 6.38
C LYS A 171 -16.84 -10.76 5.03
N LYS A 172 -17.31 -9.86 4.16
CA LYS A 172 -17.80 -10.22 2.83
C LYS A 172 -16.68 -10.73 1.93
N ASP A 173 -15.50 -10.13 2.03
CA ASP A 173 -14.35 -10.48 1.20
C ASP A 173 -13.78 -11.84 1.58
N GLN A 174 -13.78 -12.17 2.88
CA GLN A 174 -13.40 -13.51 3.36
C GLN A 174 -14.34 -14.61 2.84
N ARG A 175 -15.65 -14.38 2.89
CA ARG A 175 -16.65 -15.35 2.38
C ARG A 175 -16.54 -15.53 0.87
N GLN A 176 -16.22 -14.49 0.13
CA GLN A 176 -16.06 -14.57 -1.32
C GLN A 176 -14.77 -15.30 -1.70
N ALA A 177 -13.69 -15.09 -0.94
CA ALA A 177 -12.45 -15.84 -1.09
C ALA A 177 -12.61 -17.33 -0.72
N GLU A 178 -13.36 -17.65 0.34
CA GLU A 178 -13.69 -19.01 0.73
C GLU A 178 -14.56 -19.73 -0.32
N LYS A 179 -15.53 -19.01 -0.91
CA LYS A 179 -16.39 -19.54 -1.98
C LYS A 179 -15.58 -19.87 -3.23
N LEU A 180 -14.68 -19.00 -3.64
CA LEU A 180 -13.79 -19.23 -4.78
C LEU A 180 -12.81 -20.38 -4.56
N ARG A 181 -12.46 -20.69 -3.31
CA ARG A 181 -11.61 -21.83 -2.96
C ARG A 181 -12.38 -23.16 -3.01
N SER A 182 -13.67 -23.15 -2.65
CA SER A 182 -14.49 -24.35 -2.65
C SER A 182 -14.97 -24.77 -4.05
N GLU A 183 -14.84 -23.87 -5.03
CA GLU A 183 -15.19 -24.10 -6.44
C GLU A 183 -13.98 -24.51 -7.33
N ARG A 184 -12.79 -24.66 -6.73
CA ARG A 184 -11.57 -25.18 -7.35
C ARG A 184 -11.25 -26.58 -6.85
#